data_6469ee672e3ff3dc3813d18bb346c567
#
_entry.id   6469ee672e3ff3dc3813d18bb346c567
#
_cell.length_a   1.000
_cell.length_b   1.000
_cell.length_c   1.000
_cell.angle_alpha   90.00
_cell.angle_beta   90.00
_cell.angle_gamma   90.00
#
_symmetry.space_group_name_H-M   'P 1'
#
loop_
_entity.id
_entity.type
_entity.pdbx_description
1 polymer ?
#
loop_
_entity_poly.entity_id
_entity_poly.type
_entity_poly.pdbx_seq_one_letter_code
_entity_poly.pdbx_strand_id
1 'polypeptide(L)'
;MKAAVVTDKGVQFTDAPKPVPKANEILIKVKAASLNRADLAVASGHRHGTIGGTGTIVGLECAGEVEAVGGEVKDFKPGDRVMSSAAGGFAEYAVADSGRAHKIPANNMSYEQAACMPVAVQTMHNALVGARRLKKG
;
A
#
# COMPACT_ATOMS: atom_id res chain seq x y z
N MET A 1 8.74 13.81 -4.97
CA MET A 1 9.08 12.38 -4.97
C MET A 1 8.84 11.79 -6.34
N LYS A 2 9.57 10.73 -6.70
CA LYS A 2 9.28 9.98 -7.93
C LYS A 2 8.11 9.03 -7.73
N ALA A 3 7.23 8.95 -8.75
CA ALA A 3 6.04 8.11 -8.72
C ALA A 3 5.61 7.69 -10.12
N ALA A 4 4.94 6.53 -10.21
CA ALA A 4 4.29 6.06 -11.43
C ALA A 4 2.86 6.62 -11.49
N VAL A 5 2.65 7.63 -12.33
CA VAL A 5 1.39 8.40 -12.40
C VAL A 5 0.66 8.08 -13.70
N VAL A 6 -0.65 7.88 -13.61
CA VAL A 6 -1.54 7.74 -14.77
C VAL A 6 -1.69 9.09 -15.47
N THR A 7 -1.38 9.14 -16.76
CA THR A 7 -1.52 10.32 -17.62
C THR A 7 -2.34 9.96 -18.86
N ASP A 8 -2.67 10.95 -19.68
CA ASP A 8 -3.35 10.74 -20.97
C ASP A 8 -2.50 9.92 -21.97
N LYS A 9 -1.20 9.79 -21.70
CA LYS A 9 -0.25 8.97 -22.48
C LYS A 9 0.08 7.62 -21.82
N GLY A 10 -0.74 7.17 -20.86
CA GLY A 10 -0.49 6.01 -20.04
C GLY A 10 0.29 6.33 -18.77
N VAL A 11 0.86 5.31 -18.13
CA VAL A 11 1.63 5.50 -16.90
C VAL A 11 2.99 6.14 -17.22
N GLN A 12 3.28 7.24 -16.53
CA GLN A 12 4.56 7.95 -16.66
C GLN A 12 5.27 7.97 -15.30
N PHE A 13 6.59 7.76 -15.32
CA PHE A 13 7.42 7.92 -14.13
C PHE A 13 7.83 9.37 -14.00
N THR A 14 7.24 10.09 -13.07
CA THR A 14 7.36 11.55 -12.95
C THR A 14 7.45 12.03 -11.50
N ASP A 15 7.67 13.32 -11.32
CA ASP A 15 7.65 13.95 -10.00
C ASP A 15 6.20 14.17 -9.54
N ALA A 16 5.93 13.78 -8.30
CA ALA A 16 4.67 14.01 -7.60
C ALA A 16 4.94 14.61 -6.21
N PRO A 17 4.01 15.36 -5.62
CA PRO A 17 4.17 15.86 -4.27
C PRO A 17 4.27 14.69 -3.27
N LYS A 18 5.15 14.83 -2.27
CA LYS A 18 5.22 13.88 -1.16
C LYS A 18 3.93 14.00 -0.33
N PRO A 19 3.20 12.90 -0.08
CA PRO A 19 1.95 12.97 0.67
C PRO A 19 2.21 13.26 2.14
N VAL A 20 1.21 13.84 2.80
CA VAL A 20 1.20 14.10 4.25
C VAL A 20 0.17 13.17 4.87
N PRO A 21 0.52 12.39 5.90
CA PRO A 21 -0.41 11.48 6.55
C PRO A 21 -1.47 12.27 7.34
N LYS A 22 -2.73 11.82 7.28
CA LYS A 22 -3.81 12.29 8.13
C LYS A 22 -3.66 11.75 9.55
N ALA A 23 -4.57 12.15 10.45
CA ALA A 23 -4.51 11.81 11.86
C ALA A 23 -4.37 10.30 12.15
N ASN A 24 -5.06 9.46 11.38
CA ASN A 24 -5.06 7.99 11.51
C ASN A 24 -4.16 7.26 10.51
N GLU A 25 -3.34 8.00 9.75
CA GLU A 25 -2.49 7.42 8.69
C GLU A 25 -1.01 7.40 9.09
N ILE A 26 -0.27 6.49 8.45
CA ILE A 26 1.18 6.45 8.48
C ILE A 26 1.73 6.82 7.11
N LEU A 27 2.86 7.51 7.07
CA LEU A 27 3.65 7.74 5.87
C LEU A 27 4.75 6.69 5.79
N ILE A 28 4.76 5.94 4.72
CA ILE A 28 5.71 4.85 4.47
C ILE A 28 6.74 5.32 3.44
N LYS A 29 8.02 5.25 3.78
CA LYS A 29 9.12 5.31 2.80
C LYS A 29 9.22 3.94 2.15
N VAL A 30 8.73 3.85 0.91
CA VAL A 30 8.58 2.58 0.19
C VAL A 30 9.95 1.99 -0.15
N LYS A 31 10.12 0.70 0.13
CA LYS A 31 11.30 -0.09 -0.22
C LYS A 31 10.98 -1.14 -1.28
N ALA A 32 9.74 -1.66 -1.27
CA ALA A 32 9.23 -2.59 -2.25
C ALA A 32 7.72 -2.41 -2.43
N ALA A 33 7.24 -2.72 -3.62
CA ALA A 33 5.82 -2.78 -3.93
C ALA A 33 5.56 -4.02 -4.80
N SER A 34 4.38 -4.62 -4.69
CA SER A 34 4.00 -5.75 -5.51
C SER A 34 3.03 -5.36 -6.62
N LEU A 35 2.96 -6.20 -7.64
CA LEU A 35 2.09 -6.02 -8.80
C LEU A 35 0.79 -6.82 -8.62
N ASN A 36 -0.33 -6.15 -8.76
CA ASN A 36 -1.65 -6.75 -8.71
C ASN A 36 -2.36 -6.64 -10.06
N ARG A 37 -3.24 -7.57 -10.39
CA ARG A 37 -4.04 -7.50 -11.62
C ARG A 37 -4.85 -6.19 -11.70
N ALA A 38 -5.32 -5.66 -10.58
CA ALA A 38 -6.06 -4.41 -10.52
C ALA A 38 -5.21 -3.19 -10.88
N ASP A 39 -3.90 -3.22 -10.72
CA ASP A 39 -2.99 -2.16 -11.16
C ASP A 39 -3.04 -1.97 -12.68
N LEU A 40 -3.28 -3.04 -13.45
CA LEU A 40 -3.45 -2.94 -14.90
C LEU A 40 -4.69 -2.12 -15.27
N ALA A 41 -5.80 -2.29 -14.54
CA ALA A 41 -7.01 -1.49 -14.76
C ALA A 41 -6.76 -0.02 -14.42
N VAL A 42 -6.10 0.26 -13.30
CA VAL A 42 -5.73 1.64 -12.90
C VAL A 42 -4.77 2.24 -13.92
N ALA A 43 -3.76 1.49 -14.36
CA ALA A 43 -2.79 1.92 -15.37
C ALA A 43 -3.43 2.24 -16.73
N SER A 44 -4.53 1.56 -17.07
CA SER A 44 -5.32 1.83 -18.28
C SER A 44 -6.32 2.97 -18.11
N GLY A 45 -6.27 3.73 -17.02
CA GLY A 45 -7.17 4.84 -16.72
C GLY A 45 -8.53 4.46 -16.15
N HIS A 46 -8.79 3.15 -15.93
CA HIS A 46 -10.01 2.68 -15.28
C HIS A 46 -9.93 2.89 -13.76
N ARG A 47 -11.08 2.78 -13.11
CA ARG A 47 -11.17 2.84 -11.64
C ARG A 47 -11.22 1.45 -11.03
N HIS A 48 -10.50 1.29 -9.93
CA HIS A 48 -10.62 0.15 -9.02
C HIS A 48 -11.05 0.69 -7.64
N GLY A 49 -12.33 0.59 -7.33
CA GLY A 49 -12.91 1.26 -6.18
C GLY A 49 -12.78 2.78 -6.27
N THR A 50 -12.13 3.39 -5.31
CA THR A 50 -11.87 4.85 -5.29
C THR A 50 -10.59 5.26 -6.00
N ILE A 51 -9.75 4.30 -6.43
CA ILE A 51 -8.45 4.52 -7.06
C ILE A 51 -8.60 4.48 -8.57
N GLY A 52 -8.02 5.43 -9.29
CA GLY A 52 -7.97 5.46 -10.75
C GLY A 52 -8.28 6.82 -11.35
N GLY A 53 -8.06 6.91 -12.68
CA GLY A 53 -8.14 8.14 -13.44
C GLY A 53 -6.82 8.89 -13.53
N THR A 54 -6.75 9.87 -14.42
CA THR A 54 -5.57 10.72 -14.66
C THR A 54 -5.12 11.40 -13.36
N GLY A 55 -3.81 11.42 -13.10
CA GLY A 55 -3.20 11.95 -11.89
C GLY A 55 -3.07 10.94 -10.75
N THR A 56 -3.65 9.74 -10.87
CA THR A 56 -3.52 8.69 -9.85
C THR A 56 -2.13 8.08 -9.87
N ILE A 57 -1.51 7.93 -8.70
CA ILE A 57 -0.31 7.11 -8.53
C ILE A 57 -0.74 5.65 -8.47
N VAL A 58 -0.14 4.79 -9.29
CA VAL A 58 -0.45 3.36 -9.35
C VAL A 58 0.12 2.61 -8.14
N GLY A 59 -0.40 1.42 -7.87
CA GLY A 59 0.05 0.53 -6.81
C GLY A 59 -0.96 0.40 -5.66
N LEU A 60 -1.27 -0.84 -5.29
CA LEU A 60 -2.29 -1.15 -4.28
C LEU A 60 -1.70 -1.60 -2.94
N GLU A 61 -0.41 -1.93 -2.91
CA GLU A 61 0.28 -2.37 -1.70
C GLU A 61 1.78 -2.09 -1.76
N CYS A 62 2.37 -1.95 -0.59
CA CYS A 62 3.82 -1.75 -0.46
C CYS A 62 4.33 -2.24 0.89
N ALA A 63 5.65 -2.33 0.98
CA ALA A 63 6.39 -2.50 2.21
C ALA A 63 7.52 -1.48 2.31
N GLY A 64 7.83 -1.05 3.53
CA GLY A 64 8.86 -0.03 3.75
C GLY A 64 9.04 0.32 5.22
N GLU A 65 9.56 1.48 5.46
CA GLU A 65 9.78 2.03 6.79
C GLU A 65 8.80 3.18 7.06
N VAL A 66 8.26 3.23 8.26
CA VAL A 66 7.46 4.37 8.71
C VAL A 66 8.35 5.60 8.78
N GLU A 67 8.03 6.63 8.02
CA GLU A 67 8.72 7.93 8.00
C GLU A 67 8.08 8.89 9.00
N ALA A 68 6.75 8.90 9.05
CA ALA A 68 5.96 9.75 9.93
C ALA A 68 4.61 9.09 10.26
N VAL A 69 3.99 9.53 11.33
CA VAL A 69 2.68 9.04 11.79
C VAL A 69 1.74 10.22 12.06
N GLY A 70 0.45 10.02 11.82
CA GLY A 70 -0.58 10.96 12.20
C GLY A 70 -0.81 10.98 13.73
N GLY A 71 -1.41 12.05 14.23
CA GLY A 71 -1.53 12.30 15.67
C GLY A 71 -2.38 11.29 16.46
N GLU A 72 -3.22 10.50 15.79
CA GLU A 72 -4.05 9.45 16.40
C GLU A 72 -3.42 8.06 16.35
N VAL A 73 -2.32 7.89 15.62
CA VAL A 73 -1.62 6.61 15.48
C VAL A 73 -0.82 6.31 16.74
N LYS A 74 -1.09 5.14 17.37
CA LYS A 74 -0.44 4.71 18.61
C LYS A 74 0.46 3.48 18.44
N ASP A 75 0.18 2.65 17.44
CA ASP A 75 0.80 1.33 17.28
C ASP A 75 2.06 1.35 16.41
N PHE A 76 2.34 2.48 15.76
CA PHE A 76 3.48 2.66 14.87
C PHE A 76 4.29 3.90 15.25
N LYS A 77 5.58 3.85 14.93
CA LYS A 77 6.52 4.97 15.10
C LYS A 77 7.50 5.01 13.93
N PRO A 78 8.14 6.18 13.68
CA PRO A 78 9.20 6.28 12.69
C PRO A 78 10.28 5.21 12.88
N GLY A 79 10.70 4.60 11.77
CA GLY A 79 11.67 3.50 11.75
C GLY A 79 11.04 2.08 11.83
N ASP A 80 9.76 1.95 12.17
CA ASP A 80 9.10 0.62 12.14
C ASP A 80 9.06 0.09 10.71
N ARG A 81 9.41 -1.18 10.53
CA ARG A 81 9.28 -1.91 9.27
C ARG A 81 7.84 -2.38 9.10
N VAL A 82 7.20 -1.98 8.01
CA VAL A 82 5.77 -2.23 7.79
C VAL A 82 5.46 -2.70 6.39
N MET A 83 4.35 -3.42 6.26
CA MET A 83 3.67 -3.74 5.01
C MET A 83 2.22 -3.30 5.11
N SER A 84 1.65 -2.81 4.01
CA SER A 84 0.27 -2.32 4.00
C SER A 84 -0.34 -2.37 2.61
N SER A 85 -1.67 -2.58 2.55
CA SER A 85 -2.43 -2.13 1.41
C SER A 85 -2.47 -0.60 1.45
N ALA A 86 -2.01 0.03 0.38
CA ALA A 86 -1.87 1.48 0.29
C ALA A 86 -2.16 1.95 -1.14
N ALA A 87 -2.86 3.04 -1.30
CA ALA A 87 -3.02 3.67 -2.61
C ALA A 87 -1.72 4.38 -3.00
N GLY A 88 -1.25 4.15 -4.23
CA GLY A 88 -0.05 4.79 -4.73
C GLY A 88 1.27 4.14 -4.28
N GLY A 89 1.28 2.83 -4.13
CA GLY A 89 2.47 2.06 -3.72
C GLY A 89 3.65 2.15 -4.70
N PHE A 90 3.43 2.53 -5.97
CA PHE A 90 4.50 2.69 -6.97
C PHE A 90 5.08 4.12 -6.93
N ALA A 91 5.52 4.52 -5.76
CA ALA A 91 6.17 5.80 -5.48
C ALA A 91 7.23 5.65 -4.38
N GLU A 92 8.08 6.65 -4.20
CA GLU A 92 9.05 6.65 -3.09
C GLU A 92 8.38 6.72 -1.71
N TYR A 93 7.18 7.29 -1.63
CA TYR A 93 6.38 7.39 -0.40
C TYR A 93 4.91 7.11 -0.68
N ALA A 94 4.27 6.41 0.24
CA ALA A 94 2.84 6.14 0.22
C ALA A 94 2.23 6.40 1.60
N VAL A 95 0.95 6.78 1.65
CA VAL A 95 0.18 6.84 2.90
C VAL A 95 -0.70 5.61 3.02
N ALA A 96 -0.84 5.12 4.24
CA ALA A 96 -1.71 4.02 4.57
C ALA A 96 -2.48 4.29 5.86
N ASP A 97 -3.73 3.86 5.91
CA ASP A 97 -4.49 3.80 7.15
C ASP A 97 -3.78 2.84 8.13
N SER A 98 -3.53 3.29 9.36
CA SER A 98 -2.80 2.49 10.36
C SER A 98 -3.51 1.18 10.69
N GLY A 99 -4.85 1.12 10.59
CA GLY A 99 -5.61 -0.12 10.78
C GLY A 99 -5.42 -1.17 9.66
N ARG A 100 -4.77 -0.80 8.56
CA ARG A 100 -4.44 -1.72 7.45
C ARG A 100 -2.95 -2.05 7.36
N ALA A 101 -2.14 -1.41 8.20
CA ALA A 101 -0.72 -1.64 8.24
C ALA A 101 -0.37 -2.76 9.22
N HIS A 102 0.67 -3.52 8.89
CA HIS A 102 1.17 -4.60 9.72
C HIS A 102 2.68 -4.46 9.88
N LYS A 103 3.19 -4.69 11.08
CA LYS A 103 4.64 -4.76 11.30
C LYS A 103 5.20 -5.99 10.61
N ILE A 104 6.30 -5.83 9.89
CA ILE A 104 7.01 -6.96 9.30
C ILE A 104 7.71 -7.72 10.43
N PRO A 105 7.53 -9.05 10.54
CA PRO A 105 8.21 -9.85 11.55
C PRO A 105 9.72 -9.65 11.51
N ALA A 106 10.34 -9.49 12.67
CA ALA A 106 11.68 -8.93 12.82
C ALA A 106 12.77 -9.72 12.13
N ASN A 107 12.85 -10.87 11.79
CA ASN A 107 14.07 -11.53 11.32
C ASN A 107 13.92 -12.46 10.09
N ASN A 108 12.72 -12.57 9.50
CA ASN A 108 12.45 -13.63 8.54
C ASN A 108 11.88 -13.16 7.20
N MET A 109 11.71 -11.85 6.99
CA MET A 109 11.02 -11.38 5.80
C MET A 109 11.70 -10.12 5.25
N SER A 110 12.05 -10.16 3.96
CA SER A 110 12.52 -8.97 3.24
C SER A 110 11.35 -8.04 2.92
N TYR A 111 11.63 -6.81 2.48
CA TYR A 111 10.59 -5.89 2.04
C TYR A 111 9.87 -6.40 0.79
N GLU A 112 10.58 -7.08 -0.11
CA GLU A 112 10.01 -7.66 -1.32
C GLU A 112 9.02 -8.78 -0.99
N GLN A 113 9.37 -9.66 -0.06
CA GLN A 113 8.46 -10.70 0.43
C GLN A 113 7.25 -10.08 1.14
N ALA A 114 7.48 -9.09 2.00
CA ALA A 114 6.44 -8.42 2.75
C ALA A 114 5.46 -7.65 1.85
N ALA A 115 5.95 -7.03 0.77
CA ALA A 115 5.12 -6.27 -0.16
C ALA A 115 4.06 -7.13 -0.88
N CYS A 116 4.28 -8.45 -1.00
CA CYS A 116 3.34 -9.36 -1.66
C CYS A 116 2.23 -9.88 -0.74
N MET A 117 2.25 -9.55 0.54
CA MET A 117 1.34 -10.15 1.53
C MET A 117 0.02 -9.40 1.72
N PRO A 118 -0.04 -8.07 1.80
CA PRO A 118 -1.22 -7.36 2.30
C PRO A 118 -2.49 -7.67 1.51
N VAL A 119 -2.49 -7.48 0.20
CA VAL A 119 -3.68 -7.71 -0.63
C VAL A 119 -4.02 -9.20 -0.71
N ALA A 120 -3.04 -10.06 -0.95
CA ALA A 120 -3.26 -11.50 -1.13
C ALA A 120 -3.79 -12.15 0.16
N VAL A 121 -3.11 -11.94 1.29
CA VAL A 121 -3.47 -12.56 2.57
C VAL A 121 -4.80 -12.03 3.09
N GLN A 122 -5.02 -10.71 3.03
CA GLN A 122 -6.29 -10.11 3.44
C GLN A 122 -7.47 -10.64 2.63
N THR A 123 -7.29 -10.76 1.31
CA THR A 123 -8.32 -11.28 0.40
C THR A 123 -8.64 -12.73 0.73
N MET A 124 -7.62 -13.58 0.88
CA MET A 124 -7.81 -14.99 1.21
C MET A 124 -8.41 -15.18 2.61
N HIS A 125 -7.94 -14.44 3.61
CA HIS A 125 -8.51 -14.48 4.95
C HIS A 125 -9.99 -14.10 4.95
N ASN A 126 -10.35 -13.01 4.28
CA ASN A 126 -11.74 -12.58 4.19
C ASN A 126 -12.61 -13.59 3.44
N ALA A 127 -12.11 -14.21 2.37
CA ALA A 127 -12.86 -15.22 1.63
C ALA A 127 -13.10 -16.50 2.45
N LEU A 128 -12.09 -16.96 3.17
CA LEU A 128 -12.16 -18.25 3.89
C LEU A 128 -12.79 -18.09 5.28
N VAL A 129 -12.36 -17.13 6.07
CA VAL A 129 -12.77 -16.94 7.46
C VAL A 129 -13.99 -16.05 7.56
N GLY A 130 -13.95 -14.87 6.90
CA GLY A 130 -15.02 -13.88 6.96
C GLY A 130 -16.29 -14.35 6.23
N ALA A 131 -16.19 -14.60 4.92
CA ALA A 131 -17.34 -14.92 4.09
C ALA A 131 -17.83 -16.38 4.25
N ARG A 132 -16.91 -17.33 4.36
CA ARG A 132 -17.24 -18.78 4.47
C ARG A 132 -17.32 -19.27 5.91
N ARG A 133 -16.99 -18.45 6.90
CA ARG A 133 -17.04 -18.80 8.33
C ARG A 133 -16.33 -20.11 8.66
N LEU A 134 -15.21 -20.40 8.00
CA LEU A 134 -14.40 -21.56 8.32
C LEU A 134 -13.95 -21.47 9.78
N LYS A 135 -14.20 -22.51 10.53
CA LYS A 135 -13.72 -22.67 11.92
C LYS A 135 -12.49 -23.56 11.91
N LYS A 136 -11.64 -23.38 12.91
CA LYS A 136 -10.56 -24.32 13.17
C LYS A 136 -11.17 -25.70 13.41
N GLY A 137 -10.76 -26.67 12.60
CA GLY A 137 -11.13 -28.07 12.78
C GLY A 137 -10.47 -28.70 14.00
#